data_3a420256af86605f9394d9dc68cde168
#
_entry.id   3a420256af86605f9394d9dc68cde168
#
_cell.length_a   1.000
_cell.length_b   1.000
_cell.length_c   1.000
_cell.angle_alpha   90.00
_cell.angle_beta   90.00
_cell.angle_gamma   90.00
#
_symmetry.space_group_name_H-M   'P 1'
#
loop_
_entity.id
_entity.type
_entity.pdbx_description
1 polymer ?
#
loop_
_entity_poly.entity_id
_entity_poly.type
_entity_poly.pdbx_seq_one_letter_code
_entity_poly.pdbx_strand_id
1 'polypeptide(L)'
;MAVIEQVVNDKYAIYNGDSAEWIRSIPDQSVGLTVYSPPFASEKGGCLYNYSSSVRDLSNARTYDEFFEHYEYIVENIARITMPGRISAVHCMDVPIEGANIGGYSDFPGDIIKLHRKHGFEYLPRICIWKEPLEVRNRTMMKSLTHRQVCTDSCAVNVAAADYLLQFRRQGTNPSPVTHENGFIVYHGEREMPQELFKYRGWKGNQIENRWSHQIGRRYASCFWDDIRMDNVLPYEESKDEGDERHQHPLQLDVIHRCVELWSNPGDVVLTPFMGVGSEVYGAVMNGRKGVGCELKPSYFVQAVKNLKAAEETLANGKETTRNMFDGLVDDEPTAAE
;
A
#
# COMPACT_ATOMS: atom_id res chain seq x y z
N MET A 1 16.64 22.51 3.17
CA MET A 1 16.90 21.57 4.27
C MET A 1 15.88 20.45 4.11
N ALA A 2 16.36 19.26 3.79
CA ALA A 2 15.46 18.17 3.38
C ALA A 2 14.58 17.61 4.50
N VAL A 3 15.10 17.57 5.74
CA VAL A 3 14.44 16.96 6.89
C VAL A 3 14.26 17.99 8.01
N ILE A 4 13.04 18.10 8.53
CA ILE A 4 12.64 19.00 9.63
C ILE A 4 12.72 18.23 10.96
N GLU A 5 12.17 17.03 10.97
CA GLU A 5 12.09 16.13 12.14
C GLU A 5 12.26 14.68 11.69
N GLN A 6 12.75 13.82 12.59
CA GLN A 6 12.90 12.40 12.29
C GLN A 6 12.75 11.53 13.53
N VAL A 7 12.28 10.30 13.33
CA VAL A 7 12.31 9.23 14.33
C VAL A 7 12.98 8.01 13.71
N VAL A 8 14.08 7.57 14.31
CA VAL A 8 14.90 6.46 13.79
C VAL A 8 15.17 5.47 14.91
N ASN A 9 14.89 4.19 14.66
CA ASN A 9 15.23 3.07 15.52
C ASN A 9 15.59 1.82 14.70
N ASP A 10 15.69 0.66 15.31
CA ASP A 10 16.07 -0.61 14.66
C ASP A 10 14.98 -1.18 13.74
N LYS A 11 13.72 -0.76 13.88
CA LYS A 11 12.56 -1.25 13.13
C LYS A 11 12.14 -0.32 12.01
N TYR A 12 12.27 0.99 12.23
CA TYR A 12 11.84 1.99 11.23
C TYR A 12 12.64 3.29 11.31
N ALA A 13 12.61 4.02 10.19
CA ALA A 13 13.12 5.37 10.06
C ALA A 13 12.10 6.23 9.32
N ILE A 14 11.54 7.23 10.00
CA ILE A 14 10.57 8.14 9.41
C ILE A 14 11.04 9.58 9.51
N TYR A 15 10.73 10.36 8.48
CA TYR A 15 11.23 11.70 8.28
C TYR A 15 10.10 12.66 7.95
N ASN A 16 10.10 13.83 8.60
CA ASN A 16 9.27 14.96 8.17
C ASN A 16 10.09 15.83 7.24
N GLY A 17 9.72 15.91 5.96
CA GLY A 17 10.47 16.66 4.96
C GLY A 17 9.97 16.47 3.53
N ASP A 18 10.72 17.03 2.62
CA ASP A 18 10.49 16.93 1.19
C ASP A 18 11.06 15.61 0.63
N SER A 19 10.18 14.75 0.13
CA SER A 19 10.53 13.42 -0.38
C SER A 19 11.48 13.48 -1.57
N ALA A 20 11.37 14.49 -2.44
CA ALA A 20 12.23 14.63 -3.61
C ALA A 20 13.68 14.98 -3.22
N GLU A 21 13.88 15.71 -2.13
CA GLU A 21 15.20 15.98 -1.57
C GLU A 21 15.70 14.80 -0.72
N TRP A 22 14.84 14.28 0.17
CA TRP A 22 15.19 13.23 1.12
C TRP A 22 15.60 11.92 0.45
N ILE A 23 14.87 11.48 -0.59
CA ILE A 23 15.12 10.19 -1.25
C ILE A 23 16.52 10.07 -1.86
N ARG A 24 17.17 11.21 -2.17
CA ARG A 24 18.55 11.25 -2.65
C ARG A 24 19.57 10.75 -1.62
N SER A 25 19.25 10.84 -0.33
CA SER A 25 20.10 10.36 0.75
C SER A 25 20.08 8.83 0.93
N ILE A 26 19.11 8.15 0.34
CA ILE A 26 18.97 6.70 0.42
C ILE A 26 20.02 6.06 -0.51
N PRO A 27 20.79 5.06 -0.02
CA PRO A 27 21.80 4.40 -0.82
C PRO A 27 21.22 3.66 -2.03
N ASP A 28 22.00 3.55 -3.11
CA ASP A 28 21.62 2.79 -4.29
C ASP A 28 21.36 1.32 -3.95
N GLN A 29 20.36 0.72 -4.60
CA GLN A 29 20.06 -0.72 -4.50
C GLN A 29 19.96 -1.24 -3.05
N SER A 30 19.41 -0.41 -2.15
CA SER A 30 19.28 -0.74 -0.72
C SER A 30 17.85 -1.09 -0.29
N VAL A 31 16.87 -0.85 -1.16
CA VAL A 31 15.44 -1.03 -0.86
C VAL A 31 14.93 -2.32 -1.49
N GLY A 32 14.37 -3.20 -0.66
CA GLY A 32 13.81 -4.48 -1.09
C GLY A 32 12.41 -4.36 -1.71
N LEU A 33 11.62 -3.37 -1.28
CA LEU A 33 10.26 -3.14 -1.76
C LEU A 33 9.91 -1.67 -1.58
N THR A 34 9.24 -1.07 -2.58
CA THR A 34 8.51 0.19 -2.37
C THR A 34 7.01 -0.05 -2.48
N VAL A 35 6.23 0.50 -1.54
CA VAL A 35 4.75 0.50 -1.57
C VAL A 35 4.30 1.90 -1.27
N TYR A 36 3.48 2.50 -2.13
CA TYR A 36 3.02 3.86 -1.91
C TYR A 36 1.85 4.24 -2.81
N SER A 37 1.20 5.34 -2.46
CA SER A 37 0.16 6.00 -3.24
C SER A 37 0.57 7.45 -3.49
N PRO A 38 0.88 7.86 -4.73
CA PRO A 38 1.15 9.27 -5.02
C PRO A 38 -0.14 10.09 -4.94
N PRO A 39 -0.09 11.42 -4.81
CA PRO A 39 -1.26 12.26 -5.03
C PRO A 39 -1.86 12.00 -6.42
N PHE A 40 -3.20 11.98 -6.53
CA PHE A 40 -3.89 11.64 -7.78
C PHE A 40 -4.14 12.90 -8.60
N ALA A 41 -3.40 13.03 -9.71
CA ALA A 41 -3.50 14.17 -10.60
C ALA A 41 -4.54 14.00 -11.70
N SER A 42 -5.18 15.09 -12.11
CA SER A 42 -6.18 15.16 -13.18
C SER A 42 -5.68 16.01 -14.35
N GLU A 43 -6.02 15.62 -15.58
CA GLU A 43 -5.67 16.34 -16.80
C GLU A 43 -6.19 17.80 -16.88
N LYS A 44 -7.22 18.14 -16.13
CA LYS A 44 -7.70 19.55 -16.04
C LYS A 44 -6.87 20.43 -15.11
N GLY A 45 -5.82 19.88 -14.51
CA GLY A 45 -4.95 20.57 -13.58
C GLY A 45 -5.34 20.34 -12.13
N GLY A 46 -4.32 20.28 -11.29
CA GLY A 46 -4.45 19.97 -9.87
C GLY A 46 -4.64 18.48 -9.58
N CYS A 47 -4.52 18.15 -8.33
CA CYS A 47 -4.81 16.82 -7.82
C CYS A 47 -6.26 16.72 -7.34
N LEU A 48 -6.76 15.48 -7.25
CA LEU A 48 -8.09 15.19 -6.72
C LEU A 48 -8.28 15.74 -5.30
N TYR A 49 -7.19 15.76 -4.51
CA TYR A 49 -7.14 16.28 -3.16
C TYR A 49 -5.87 17.11 -2.95
N ASN A 50 -5.97 18.24 -2.26
CA ASN A 50 -4.82 19.01 -1.78
C ASN A 50 -4.47 18.56 -0.38
N TYR A 51 -3.22 18.17 -0.16
CA TYR A 51 -2.76 17.62 1.11
C TYR A 51 -2.16 18.68 2.04
N SER A 52 -1.57 19.73 1.48
CA SER A 52 -1.03 20.85 2.26
C SER A 52 -1.01 22.14 1.44
N SER A 53 -0.75 23.28 2.11
CA SER A 53 -0.53 24.58 1.44
C SER A 53 0.92 24.77 0.98
N SER A 54 1.80 23.80 1.14
CA SER A 54 3.20 23.92 0.77
C SER A 54 3.37 23.95 -0.76
N VAL A 55 4.17 24.87 -1.27
CA VAL A 55 4.55 24.91 -2.69
C VAL A 55 5.39 23.70 -3.13
N ARG A 56 5.88 22.91 -2.17
CA ARG A 56 6.64 21.67 -2.41
C ARG A 56 5.75 20.44 -2.42
N ASP A 57 4.48 20.60 -2.10
CA ASP A 57 3.51 19.51 -2.15
C ASP A 57 3.15 19.22 -3.61
N LEU A 58 3.42 17.99 -4.03
CA LEU A 58 3.13 17.54 -5.38
C LEU A 58 1.63 17.66 -5.73
N SER A 59 0.75 17.63 -4.71
CA SER A 59 -0.69 17.83 -4.90
C SER A 59 -1.06 19.26 -5.34
N ASN A 60 -0.15 20.23 -5.18
CA ASN A 60 -0.33 21.62 -5.58
C ASN A 60 0.20 21.93 -6.99
N ALA A 61 0.60 20.92 -7.78
CA ALA A 61 0.95 21.10 -9.17
C ALA A 61 -0.21 21.73 -9.94
N ARG A 62 0.10 22.74 -10.77
CA ARG A 62 -0.91 23.56 -11.47
C ARG A 62 -1.47 22.85 -12.70
N THR A 63 -0.66 21.98 -13.31
CA THR A 63 -1.02 21.23 -14.51
C THR A 63 -0.66 19.76 -14.34
N TYR A 64 -1.26 18.92 -15.14
CA TYR A 64 -0.96 17.49 -15.19
C TYR A 64 0.49 17.21 -15.59
N ASP A 65 1.01 17.98 -16.56
CA ASP A 65 2.40 17.87 -17.01
C ASP A 65 3.38 18.28 -15.91
N GLU A 66 3.11 19.38 -15.20
CA GLU A 66 3.92 19.83 -14.04
C GLU A 66 3.94 18.75 -12.93
N PHE A 67 2.80 18.11 -12.69
CA PHE A 67 2.75 16.98 -11.74
C PHE A 67 3.72 15.88 -12.13
N PHE A 68 3.66 15.42 -13.40
CA PHE A 68 4.53 14.33 -13.87
C PHE A 68 5.99 14.75 -13.97
N GLU A 69 6.31 15.99 -14.29
CA GLU A 69 7.67 16.52 -14.24
C GLU A 69 8.25 16.41 -12.82
N HIS A 70 7.49 16.81 -11.81
CA HIS A 70 7.94 16.71 -10.41
C HIS A 70 7.96 15.27 -9.90
N TYR A 71 6.95 14.48 -10.25
CA TYR A 71 6.87 13.07 -9.84
C TYR A 71 7.99 12.23 -10.46
N GLU A 72 8.49 12.59 -11.63
CA GLU A 72 9.61 11.94 -12.29
C GLU A 72 10.87 11.90 -11.43
N TYR A 73 11.17 12.97 -10.69
CA TYR A 73 12.32 12.99 -9.76
C TYR A 73 12.22 11.91 -8.69
N ILE A 74 11.02 11.63 -8.21
CA ILE A 74 10.79 10.57 -7.22
C ILE A 74 10.94 9.19 -7.87
N VAL A 75 10.34 8.97 -9.05
CA VAL A 75 10.39 7.70 -9.76
C VAL A 75 11.81 7.33 -10.19
N GLU A 76 12.60 8.29 -10.67
CA GLU A 76 14.02 8.12 -11.00
C GLU A 76 14.80 7.62 -9.77
N ASN A 77 14.59 8.24 -8.61
CA ASN A 77 15.26 7.82 -7.38
C ASN A 77 14.72 6.48 -6.87
N ILE A 78 13.44 6.18 -6.99
CA ILE A 78 12.90 4.84 -6.68
C ILE A 78 13.60 3.79 -7.55
N ALA A 79 13.83 4.07 -8.82
CA ALA A 79 14.56 3.16 -9.71
C ALA A 79 16.03 2.97 -9.27
N ARG A 80 16.69 4.02 -8.77
CA ARG A 80 18.07 3.98 -8.28
C ARG A 80 18.20 3.15 -7.00
N ILE A 81 17.30 3.40 -6.03
CA ILE A 81 17.39 2.77 -4.69
C ILE A 81 16.83 1.35 -4.63
N THR A 82 15.92 0.97 -5.54
CA THR A 82 15.33 -0.36 -5.58
C THR A 82 16.35 -1.39 -6.05
N MET A 83 16.50 -2.48 -5.31
CA MET A 83 17.38 -3.59 -5.68
C MET A 83 16.95 -4.20 -7.03
N PRO A 84 17.89 -4.64 -7.88
CA PRO A 84 17.56 -5.31 -9.14
C PRO A 84 16.63 -6.51 -8.93
N GLY A 85 15.66 -6.69 -9.82
CA GLY A 85 14.68 -7.78 -9.76
C GLY A 85 13.63 -7.66 -8.65
N ARG A 86 13.66 -6.59 -7.85
CA ARG A 86 12.69 -6.33 -6.76
C ARG A 86 11.54 -5.44 -7.26
N ILE A 87 10.51 -5.33 -6.44
CA ILE A 87 9.23 -4.74 -6.81
C ILE A 87 9.08 -3.30 -6.25
N SER A 88 8.49 -2.44 -7.09
CA SER A 88 7.83 -1.20 -6.69
C SER A 88 6.33 -1.37 -6.94
N ALA A 89 5.52 -1.20 -5.91
CA ALA A 89 4.07 -1.32 -5.95
C ALA A 89 3.43 0.08 -5.75
N VAL A 90 2.66 0.52 -6.75
CA VAL A 90 2.04 1.86 -6.74
C VAL A 90 0.52 1.72 -6.75
N HIS A 91 -0.11 2.21 -5.68
CA HIS A 91 -1.56 2.28 -5.60
C HIS A 91 -2.06 3.56 -6.28
N CYS A 92 -3.04 3.44 -7.16
CA CYS A 92 -3.67 4.56 -7.87
C CYS A 92 -5.07 4.19 -8.37
N MET A 93 -5.73 5.15 -9.02
CA MET A 93 -7.03 4.95 -9.68
C MET A 93 -7.10 5.81 -10.94
N ASP A 94 -8.07 5.54 -11.82
CA ASP A 94 -8.44 6.48 -12.86
C ASP A 94 -9.00 7.75 -12.23
N VAL A 95 -8.47 8.93 -12.62
CA VAL A 95 -8.81 10.20 -11.97
C VAL A 95 -9.84 10.95 -12.80
N PRO A 96 -10.97 11.37 -12.21
CA PRO A 96 -11.97 12.13 -12.93
C PRO A 96 -11.44 13.48 -13.41
N ILE A 97 -11.75 13.83 -14.65
CA ILE A 97 -11.34 15.09 -15.26
C ILE A 97 -12.14 16.27 -14.71
N GLU A 98 -13.43 16.09 -14.46
CA GLU A 98 -14.31 17.12 -13.88
C GLU A 98 -15.19 16.50 -12.79
N GLY A 99 -15.06 16.94 -11.55
CA GLY A 99 -15.87 16.66 -10.38
C GLY A 99 -17.18 15.87 -10.63
N ALA A 100 -18.34 16.33 -10.19
CA ALA A 100 -19.62 15.63 -10.33
C ALA A 100 -20.19 15.53 -11.77
N ASN A 101 -19.49 16.03 -12.78
CA ASN A 101 -19.98 16.03 -14.16
C ASN A 101 -19.35 14.92 -15.00
N ILE A 102 -19.99 14.60 -16.14
CA ILE A 102 -19.62 13.50 -17.07
C ILE A 102 -18.45 13.96 -17.94
N GLY A 103 -17.31 14.32 -17.33
CA GLY A 103 -16.13 14.86 -18.04
C GLY A 103 -15.15 13.78 -18.53
N GLY A 104 -15.36 12.53 -18.19
CA GLY A 104 -14.41 11.44 -18.46
C GLY A 104 -13.37 11.25 -17.34
N TYR A 105 -12.38 10.45 -17.63
CA TYR A 105 -11.30 10.10 -16.70
C TYR A 105 -9.95 10.29 -17.37
N SER A 106 -8.96 10.75 -16.61
CA SER A 106 -7.55 10.69 -16.94
C SER A 106 -7.04 9.25 -16.74
N ASP A 107 -6.35 8.69 -17.72
CA ASP A 107 -5.64 7.41 -17.57
C ASP A 107 -4.36 7.59 -16.74
N PHE A 108 -4.53 8.08 -15.50
CA PHE A 108 -3.44 8.29 -14.57
C PHE A 108 -2.59 7.03 -14.34
N PRO A 109 -3.19 5.82 -14.19
CA PRO A 109 -2.42 4.57 -14.13
C PRO A 109 -1.57 4.32 -15.37
N GLY A 110 -2.07 4.62 -16.57
CA GLY A 110 -1.33 4.47 -17.83
C GLY A 110 -0.10 5.37 -17.89
N ASP A 111 -0.21 6.60 -17.41
CA ASP A 111 0.92 7.54 -17.41
C ASP A 111 1.96 7.20 -16.33
N ILE A 112 1.54 6.71 -15.16
CA ILE A 112 2.45 6.11 -14.17
C ILE A 112 3.22 4.93 -14.78
N ILE A 113 2.56 4.06 -15.56
CA ILE A 113 3.21 2.92 -16.21
C ILE A 113 4.27 3.40 -17.23
N LYS A 114 3.94 4.40 -18.05
CA LYS A 114 4.89 4.98 -19.02
C LYS A 114 6.12 5.54 -18.32
N LEU A 115 5.91 6.28 -17.23
CA LEU A 115 6.99 6.90 -16.45
C LEU A 115 7.91 5.86 -15.82
N HIS A 116 7.38 4.85 -15.15
CA HIS A 116 8.20 3.80 -14.53
C HIS A 116 9.00 3.00 -15.57
N ARG A 117 8.39 2.69 -16.73
CA ARG A 117 9.11 2.02 -17.83
C ARG A 117 10.26 2.87 -18.37
N LYS A 118 10.11 4.19 -18.44
CA LYS A 118 11.17 5.12 -18.83
C LYS A 118 12.40 5.00 -17.92
N HIS A 119 12.18 4.73 -16.63
CA HIS A 119 13.23 4.61 -15.61
C HIS A 119 13.68 3.18 -15.32
N GLY A 120 13.48 2.24 -16.26
CA GLY A 120 14.06 0.90 -16.19
C GLY A 120 13.29 -0.07 -15.29
N PHE A 121 11.98 0.10 -15.20
CA PHE A 121 11.08 -0.89 -14.64
C PHE A 121 10.37 -1.68 -15.74
N GLU A 122 10.14 -2.96 -15.48
CA GLU A 122 9.22 -3.79 -16.24
C GLU A 122 7.84 -3.71 -15.60
N TYR A 123 6.84 -3.36 -16.38
CA TYR A 123 5.46 -3.38 -15.92
C TYR A 123 4.94 -4.81 -15.87
N LEU A 124 4.44 -5.22 -14.72
CA LEU A 124 3.70 -6.46 -14.51
C LEU A 124 2.19 -6.17 -14.55
N PRO A 125 1.31 -7.19 -14.67
CA PRO A 125 -0.13 -6.96 -14.67
C PRO A 125 -0.59 -6.19 -13.42
N ARG A 126 -1.53 -5.26 -13.62
CA ARG A 126 -2.16 -4.55 -12.50
C ARG A 126 -3.11 -5.45 -11.72
N ILE A 127 -3.25 -5.19 -10.44
CA ILE A 127 -4.28 -5.78 -9.59
C ILE A 127 -5.42 -4.77 -9.47
N CYS A 128 -6.66 -5.19 -9.74
CA CYS A 128 -7.86 -4.41 -9.47
C CYS A 128 -8.30 -4.67 -8.03
N ILE A 129 -8.46 -3.61 -7.25
CA ILE A 129 -9.01 -3.66 -5.90
C ILE A 129 -10.48 -3.25 -6.02
N TRP A 130 -11.37 -4.19 -5.72
CA TRP A 130 -12.80 -3.93 -5.74
C TRP A 130 -13.19 -2.98 -4.61
N LYS A 131 -14.09 -2.05 -4.92
CA LYS A 131 -14.69 -1.14 -3.94
C LYS A 131 -16.20 -1.11 -4.11
N GLU A 132 -16.90 -0.95 -3.02
CA GLU A 132 -18.35 -0.80 -3.04
C GLU A 132 -18.72 0.51 -3.78
N PRO A 133 -19.54 0.45 -4.86
CA PRO A 133 -19.79 1.60 -5.73
C PRO A 133 -20.42 2.82 -5.04
N LEU A 134 -21.27 2.63 -4.01
CA LEU A 134 -21.86 3.74 -3.26
C LEU A 134 -20.82 4.43 -2.36
N GLU A 135 -19.89 3.67 -1.78
CA GLU A 135 -18.80 4.25 -1.01
C GLU A 135 -17.86 5.07 -1.89
N VAL A 136 -17.49 4.54 -3.07
CA VAL A 136 -16.68 5.29 -4.06
C VAL A 136 -17.38 6.59 -4.43
N ARG A 137 -18.68 6.53 -4.72
CA ARG A 137 -19.48 7.72 -5.04
C ARG A 137 -19.47 8.75 -3.91
N ASN A 138 -19.68 8.31 -2.67
CA ASN A 138 -19.73 9.20 -1.50
C ASN A 138 -18.37 9.84 -1.23
N ARG A 139 -17.27 9.12 -1.48
CA ARG A 139 -15.89 9.62 -1.30
C ARG A 139 -15.51 10.62 -2.39
N THR A 140 -15.75 10.28 -3.66
CA THR A 140 -15.30 11.08 -4.81
C THR A 140 -16.29 12.15 -5.22
N MET A 141 -17.50 12.17 -4.62
CA MET A 141 -18.63 13.01 -5.02
C MET A 141 -19.01 12.89 -6.50
N MET A 142 -18.58 11.80 -7.16
CA MET A 142 -18.82 11.55 -8.56
C MET A 142 -20.20 10.96 -8.80
N LYS A 143 -20.78 11.30 -9.94
CA LYS A 143 -21.99 10.63 -10.42
C LYS A 143 -21.63 9.24 -10.94
N SER A 144 -21.88 8.20 -10.13
CA SER A 144 -21.76 6.82 -10.55
C SER A 144 -23.11 6.19 -10.89
N LEU A 145 -23.08 5.09 -11.62
CA LEU A 145 -24.26 4.33 -12.02
C LEU A 145 -25.03 3.84 -10.79
N THR A 146 -26.22 4.42 -10.57
CA THR A 146 -27.16 3.99 -9.54
C THR A 146 -28.35 3.29 -10.18
N HIS A 147 -29.16 2.59 -9.41
CA HIS A 147 -30.37 1.93 -9.91
C HIS A 147 -31.32 2.92 -10.64
N ARG A 148 -31.41 4.17 -10.17
CA ARG A 148 -32.18 5.22 -10.84
C ARG A 148 -31.67 5.48 -12.26
N GLN A 149 -30.35 5.59 -12.46
CA GLN A 149 -29.77 5.81 -13.80
C GLN A 149 -29.98 4.59 -14.69
N VAL A 150 -29.88 3.38 -14.15
CA VAL A 150 -30.19 2.16 -14.91
C VAL A 150 -31.61 2.17 -15.43
N CYS A 151 -32.55 2.71 -14.65
CA CYS A 151 -33.96 2.79 -15.04
C CYS A 151 -34.31 3.97 -15.98
N THR A 152 -33.38 4.94 -16.14
CA THR A 152 -33.64 6.15 -16.96
C THR A 152 -32.68 6.21 -18.16
N ASP A 153 -31.39 6.31 -17.93
CA ASP A 153 -30.34 6.31 -18.94
C ASP A 153 -29.02 5.89 -18.33
N SER A 154 -28.63 4.64 -18.54
CA SER A 154 -27.38 4.08 -18.01
C SER A 154 -26.13 4.66 -18.69
N CYS A 155 -26.26 5.27 -19.88
CA CYS A 155 -25.15 5.91 -20.59
C CYS A 155 -24.86 7.32 -20.08
N ALA A 156 -25.76 7.92 -19.27
CA ALA A 156 -25.60 9.26 -18.76
C ALA A 156 -24.60 9.38 -17.60
N VAL A 157 -24.05 8.28 -17.10
CA VAL A 157 -23.13 8.24 -15.98
C VAL A 157 -22.13 7.09 -16.13
N ASN A 158 -21.01 7.19 -15.42
CA ASN A 158 -19.97 6.16 -15.42
C ASN A 158 -20.18 5.13 -14.31
N VAL A 159 -19.62 3.93 -14.47
CA VAL A 159 -19.44 3.00 -13.35
C VAL A 159 -18.44 3.59 -12.34
N ALA A 160 -18.49 3.13 -11.09
CA ALA A 160 -17.49 3.54 -10.09
C ALA A 160 -16.10 3.07 -10.52
N ALA A 161 -15.11 3.95 -10.39
CA ALA A 161 -13.72 3.59 -10.66
C ALA A 161 -13.20 2.59 -9.61
N ALA A 162 -12.49 1.57 -10.07
CA ALA A 162 -11.74 0.68 -9.21
C ALA A 162 -10.43 1.34 -8.78
N ASP A 163 -9.84 0.90 -7.67
CA ASP A 163 -8.44 1.16 -7.39
C ASP A 163 -7.56 0.11 -8.07
N TYR A 164 -6.36 0.51 -8.37
CA TYR A 164 -5.35 -0.35 -8.97
C TYR A 164 -4.10 -0.39 -8.11
N LEU A 165 -3.50 -1.56 -8.02
CA LEU A 165 -2.13 -1.72 -7.56
C LEU A 165 -1.28 -2.06 -8.78
N LEU A 166 -0.45 -1.12 -9.22
CA LEU A 166 0.49 -1.30 -10.33
C LEU A 166 1.75 -1.94 -9.81
N GLN A 167 2.24 -2.96 -10.50
CA GLN A 167 3.44 -3.70 -10.11
C GLN A 167 4.56 -3.41 -11.11
N PHE A 168 5.71 -3.01 -10.60
CA PHE A 168 6.88 -2.70 -11.39
C PHE A 168 8.07 -3.48 -10.87
N ARG A 169 8.67 -4.31 -11.72
CA ARG A 169 9.91 -5.02 -11.39
C ARG A 169 11.12 -4.22 -11.88
N ARG A 170 12.05 -3.90 -10.98
CA ARG A 170 13.31 -3.27 -11.36
C ARG A 170 14.11 -4.22 -12.25
N GLN A 171 14.57 -3.73 -13.42
CA GLN A 171 15.40 -4.54 -14.32
C GLN A 171 16.66 -5.02 -13.65
N GLY A 172 17.10 -6.23 -13.99
CA GLY A 172 18.28 -6.88 -13.44
C GLY A 172 17.97 -8.16 -12.66
N THR A 173 19.02 -8.85 -12.24
CA THR A 173 18.90 -10.11 -11.48
C THR A 173 18.73 -9.82 -10.00
N ASN A 174 17.73 -10.42 -9.36
CA ASN A 174 17.52 -10.30 -7.93
C ASN A 174 18.64 -11.03 -7.16
N PRO A 175 19.46 -10.32 -6.38
CA PRO A 175 20.55 -10.93 -5.63
C PRO A 175 20.07 -11.72 -4.40
N SER A 176 18.84 -11.44 -3.94
CA SER A 176 18.23 -12.08 -2.77
C SER A 176 16.78 -12.46 -3.09
N PRO A 177 16.54 -13.67 -3.62
CA PRO A 177 15.19 -14.14 -3.92
C PRO A 177 14.26 -14.01 -2.72
N VAL A 178 13.01 -13.60 -2.97
CA VAL A 178 11.97 -13.57 -1.94
C VAL A 178 11.40 -14.97 -1.78
N THR A 179 11.55 -15.53 -0.58
CA THR A 179 11.15 -16.91 -0.29
C THR A 179 10.22 -16.97 0.93
N HIS A 180 9.33 -17.95 0.94
CA HIS A 180 8.39 -18.20 2.04
C HIS A 180 8.59 -19.62 2.54
N GLU A 181 9.65 -19.86 3.33
CA GLU A 181 9.97 -21.20 3.87
C GLU A 181 8.81 -21.80 4.66
N ASN A 182 8.10 -20.98 5.42
CA ASN A 182 6.96 -21.40 6.23
C ASN A 182 5.60 -21.27 5.49
N GLY A 183 5.63 -20.88 4.21
CA GLY A 183 4.43 -20.54 3.46
C GLY A 183 3.72 -19.30 4.03
N PHE A 184 2.51 -19.03 3.54
CA PHE A 184 1.65 -17.96 4.07
C PHE A 184 0.92 -18.47 5.32
N ILE A 185 1.06 -17.73 6.44
CA ILE A 185 0.46 -18.08 7.73
C ILE A 185 -0.81 -17.29 7.99
N VAL A 186 -0.79 -15.97 7.72
CA VAL A 186 -1.88 -15.04 7.96
C VAL A 186 -2.54 -14.67 6.65
N TYR A 187 -3.88 -14.71 6.64
CA TYR A 187 -4.66 -14.22 5.52
C TYR A 187 -5.14 -12.79 5.80
N HIS A 188 -4.75 -11.87 4.95
CA HIS A 188 -5.16 -10.48 5.01
C HIS A 188 -6.30 -10.23 4.02
N GLY A 189 -7.54 -10.20 4.53
CA GLY A 189 -8.76 -10.03 3.77
C GLY A 189 -9.99 -10.47 4.54
N GLU A 190 -11.18 -10.17 4.02
CA GLU A 190 -12.46 -10.42 4.71
C GLU A 190 -13.11 -11.79 4.41
N ARG A 191 -12.57 -12.55 3.43
CA ARG A 191 -13.16 -13.86 3.14
C ARG A 191 -12.82 -14.87 4.20
N GLU A 192 -13.82 -15.64 4.61
CA GLU A 192 -13.62 -16.76 5.50
C GLU A 192 -12.75 -17.84 4.84
N MET A 193 -11.79 -18.34 5.59
CA MET A 193 -11.02 -19.51 5.19
C MET A 193 -11.79 -20.79 5.49
N PRO A 194 -11.79 -21.77 4.58
CA PRO A 194 -12.45 -23.06 4.82
C PRO A 194 -11.98 -23.73 6.11
N GLN A 195 -12.92 -24.15 6.97
CA GLN A 195 -12.59 -24.68 8.29
C GLN A 195 -11.70 -25.93 8.22
N GLU A 196 -11.86 -26.77 7.21
CA GLU A 196 -11.03 -27.95 6.98
C GLU A 196 -9.55 -27.65 6.73
N LEU A 197 -9.22 -26.38 6.41
CA LEU A 197 -7.85 -25.94 6.20
C LEU A 197 -7.15 -25.49 7.49
N PHE A 198 -7.91 -25.23 8.57
CA PHE A 198 -7.32 -24.72 9.82
C PHE A 198 -6.25 -25.65 10.40
N LYS A 199 -6.40 -26.96 10.23
CA LYS A 199 -5.40 -27.98 10.66
C LYS A 199 -4.04 -27.84 9.96
N TYR A 200 -3.97 -27.11 8.83
CA TYR A 200 -2.73 -26.82 8.11
C TYR A 200 -2.13 -25.46 8.48
N ARG A 201 -2.80 -24.67 9.32
CA ARG A 201 -2.28 -23.38 9.75
C ARG A 201 -1.00 -23.58 10.56
N GLY A 202 0.09 -22.93 10.10
CA GLY A 202 1.40 -23.12 10.73
C GLY A 202 2.07 -24.46 10.41
N TRP A 203 1.64 -25.15 9.35
CA TRP A 203 2.24 -26.41 8.89
C TRP A 203 3.77 -26.28 8.76
N LYS A 204 4.51 -27.18 9.44
CA LYS A 204 5.99 -27.20 9.46
C LYS A 204 6.59 -28.27 8.53
N GLY A 205 5.76 -29.03 7.82
CA GLY A 205 6.18 -30.02 6.85
C GLY A 205 6.54 -29.44 5.48
N ASN A 206 6.41 -30.26 4.44
CA ASN A 206 6.63 -29.79 3.07
C ASN A 206 5.59 -28.73 2.67
N GLN A 207 6.04 -27.48 2.47
CA GLN A 207 5.16 -26.34 2.15
C GLN A 207 4.42 -26.49 0.82
N ILE A 208 4.87 -27.38 -0.08
CA ILE A 208 4.15 -27.74 -1.32
C ILE A 208 2.81 -28.40 -0.99
N GLU A 209 2.70 -29.09 0.14
CA GLU A 209 1.49 -29.75 0.60
C GLU A 209 0.64 -28.93 1.57
N ASN A 210 1.13 -27.75 1.96
CA ASN A 210 0.47 -26.86 2.90
C ASN A 210 -0.78 -26.20 2.26
N ARG A 211 -1.93 -26.85 2.41
CA ARG A 211 -3.20 -26.42 1.81
C ARG A 211 -3.66 -25.04 2.30
N TRP A 212 -3.33 -24.67 3.54
CA TRP A 212 -3.60 -23.34 4.08
C TRP A 212 -2.84 -22.26 3.30
N SER A 213 -1.53 -22.42 3.17
CA SER A 213 -0.67 -21.49 2.42
C SER A 213 -1.06 -21.44 0.93
N HIS A 214 -1.38 -22.56 0.31
CA HIS A 214 -1.88 -22.62 -1.07
C HIS A 214 -3.17 -21.81 -1.27
N GLN A 215 -4.11 -21.89 -0.34
CA GLN A 215 -5.36 -21.13 -0.43
C GLN A 215 -5.11 -19.62 -0.36
N ILE A 216 -4.22 -19.18 0.54
CA ILE A 216 -3.80 -17.77 0.63
C ILE A 216 -3.08 -17.34 -0.67
N GLY A 217 -2.11 -18.12 -1.11
CA GLY A 217 -1.34 -17.83 -2.32
C GLY A 217 -2.23 -17.69 -3.57
N ARG A 218 -3.25 -18.53 -3.72
CA ARG A 218 -4.23 -18.41 -4.81
C ARG A 218 -5.05 -17.11 -4.76
N ARG A 219 -5.37 -16.63 -3.56
CA ARG A 219 -6.05 -15.35 -3.37
C ARG A 219 -5.15 -14.18 -3.73
N TYR A 220 -3.92 -14.20 -3.25
CA TYR A 220 -2.94 -13.13 -3.50
C TYR A 220 -2.48 -13.08 -4.96
N ALA A 221 -2.45 -14.23 -5.65
CA ALA A 221 -2.12 -14.33 -7.07
C ALA A 221 -3.25 -13.89 -8.01
N SER A 222 -4.46 -13.63 -7.50
CA SER A 222 -5.56 -13.09 -8.31
C SER A 222 -5.26 -11.66 -8.76
N CYS A 223 -5.59 -11.34 -10.01
CA CYS A 223 -5.59 -9.95 -10.49
C CYS A 223 -6.80 -9.14 -10.00
N PHE A 224 -7.72 -9.75 -9.27
CA PHE A 224 -8.85 -9.09 -8.62
C PHE A 224 -8.78 -9.38 -7.12
N TRP A 225 -8.55 -8.33 -6.34
CA TRP A 225 -8.67 -8.36 -4.89
C TRP A 225 -10.02 -7.78 -4.49
N ASP A 226 -10.99 -8.67 -4.39
CA ASP A 226 -12.39 -8.36 -4.08
C ASP A 226 -12.75 -8.60 -2.60
N ASP A 227 -11.74 -8.75 -1.76
CA ASP A 227 -11.82 -9.15 -0.37
C ASP A 227 -10.96 -8.26 0.54
N ILE A 228 -10.65 -7.05 0.11
CA ILE A 228 -9.96 -6.05 0.91
C ILE A 228 -10.95 -5.37 1.85
N ARG A 229 -10.66 -5.37 3.15
CA ARG A 229 -11.45 -4.63 4.14
C ARG A 229 -11.22 -3.14 3.99
N MET A 230 -12.25 -2.41 3.58
CA MET A 230 -12.16 -0.99 3.26
C MET A 230 -11.94 -0.11 4.51
N ASP A 231 -12.39 -0.57 5.67
CA ASP A 231 -12.26 0.07 6.97
C ASP A 231 -10.96 -0.28 7.72
N ASN A 232 -10.20 -1.27 7.22
CA ASN A 232 -8.92 -1.67 7.83
C ASN A 232 -7.80 -0.67 7.46
N VAL A 233 -7.86 0.50 8.09
CA VAL A 233 -6.90 1.60 7.91
C VAL A 233 -6.37 2.07 9.25
N LEU A 234 -5.22 2.75 9.26
CA LEU A 234 -4.71 3.36 10.48
C LEU A 234 -5.55 4.57 10.91
N PRO A 235 -5.58 4.89 12.21
CA PRO A 235 -6.17 6.14 12.70
C PRO A 235 -5.54 7.36 12.03
N TYR A 236 -6.38 8.28 11.52
CA TYR A 236 -5.94 9.46 10.78
C TYR A 236 -6.78 10.72 11.05
N GLU A 237 -7.94 10.59 11.72
CA GLU A 237 -8.89 11.70 11.88
C GLU A 237 -8.32 12.84 12.69
N GLU A 238 -7.50 12.55 13.72
CA GLU A 238 -6.83 13.55 14.55
C GLU A 238 -5.72 14.33 13.83
N SER A 239 -5.27 13.84 12.67
CA SER A 239 -4.21 14.47 11.87
C SER A 239 -4.72 15.49 10.85
N LYS A 240 -6.04 15.64 10.73
CA LYS A 240 -6.67 16.60 9.82
C LYS A 240 -6.57 18.01 10.40
N ASP A 241 -6.01 18.91 9.59
CA ASP A 241 -6.00 20.33 9.91
C ASP A 241 -7.33 20.98 9.52
N GLU A 242 -7.59 22.18 10.05
CA GLU A 242 -8.78 22.95 9.69
C GLU A 242 -8.73 23.33 8.21
N GLY A 243 -9.65 22.82 7.40
CA GLY A 243 -9.68 23.00 5.95
C GLY A 243 -9.24 21.78 5.12
N ASP A 244 -8.76 20.71 5.75
CA ASP A 244 -8.46 19.46 5.06
C ASP A 244 -9.71 18.82 4.46
N GLU A 245 -9.57 18.20 3.31
CA GLU A 245 -10.66 17.49 2.67
C GLU A 245 -11.08 16.26 3.47
N ARG A 246 -12.41 16.07 3.60
CA ARG A 246 -13.00 14.99 4.42
C ARG A 246 -12.73 13.58 3.87
N HIS A 247 -12.27 13.48 2.62
CA HIS A 247 -12.22 12.22 1.88
C HIS A 247 -10.83 11.63 1.72
N GLN A 248 -9.83 12.19 2.41
CA GLN A 248 -8.48 11.62 2.45
C GLN A 248 -8.48 10.40 3.37
N HIS A 249 -8.19 9.23 2.81
CA HIS A 249 -8.09 7.98 3.56
C HIS A 249 -6.72 7.34 3.34
N PRO A 250 -6.10 6.78 4.39
CA PRO A 250 -4.90 5.95 4.26
C PRO A 250 -5.17 4.73 3.38
N LEU A 251 -4.11 4.18 2.76
CA LEU A 251 -4.19 2.91 2.05
C LEU A 251 -4.54 1.79 3.04
N GLN A 252 -5.41 0.87 2.59
CA GLN A 252 -5.86 -0.25 3.40
C GLN A 252 -4.70 -1.16 3.81
N LEU A 253 -4.66 -1.52 5.08
CA LEU A 253 -3.61 -2.37 5.64
C LEU A 253 -3.57 -3.76 4.98
N ASP A 254 -4.71 -4.31 4.56
CA ASP A 254 -4.74 -5.59 3.84
C ASP A 254 -3.93 -5.54 2.55
N VAL A 255 -4.02 -4.45 1.78
CA VAL A 255 -3.23 -4.24 0.55
C VAL A 255 -1.75 -4.20 0.88
N ILE A 256 -1.38 -3.42 1.90
CA ILE A 256 0.02 -3.24 2.31
C ILE A 256 0.60 -4.57 2.80
N HIS A 257 -0.11 -5.28 3.68
CA HIS A 257 0.34 -6.58 4.21
C HIS A 257 0.57 -7.59 3.08
N ARG A 258 -0.34 -7.69 2.11
CA ARG A 258 -0.16 -8.55 0.93
C ARG A 258 1.07 -8.18 0.12
N CYS A 259 1.31 -6.88 -0.12
CA CYS A 259 2.51 -6.42 -0.82
C CYS A 259 3.79 -6.81 -0.08
N VAL A 260 3.82 -6.56 1.24
CA VAL A 260 4.99 -6.84 2.08
C VAL A 260 5.27 -8.34 2.15
N GLU A 261 4.24 -9.17 2.33
CA GLU A 261 4.40 -10.61 2.33
C GLU A 261 4.85 -11.14 0.97
N LEU A 262 4.20 -10.74 -0.12
CA LEU A 262 4.50 -11.27 -1.46
C LEU A 262 5.90 -10.91 -1.96
N TRP A 263 6.38 -9.69 -1.68
CA TRP A 263 7.51 -9.10 -2.42
C TRP A 263 8.68 -8.66 -1.56
N SER A 264 8.73 -9.05 -0.28
CA SER A 264 9.89 -8.77 0.58
C SER A 264 10.23 -9.93 1.50
N ASN A 265 11.50 -10.05 1.85
CA ASN A 265 11.97 -10.97 2.88
C ASN A 265 11.90 -10.33 4.26
N PRO A 266 11.81 -11.11 5.35
CA PRO A 266 12.02 -10.60 6.70
C PRO A 266 13.34 -9.82 6.79
N GLY A 267 13.30 -8.64 7.43
CA GLY A 267 14.45 -7.74 7.57
C GLY A 267 14.74 -6.84 6.36
N ASP A 268 14.10 -7.04 5.21
CA ASP A 268 14.21 -6.12 4.07
C ASP A 268 13.72 -4.71 4.42
N VAL A 269 14.27 -3.73 3.72
CA VAL A 269 13.77 -2.35 3.76
C VAL A 269 12.56 -2.21 2.86
N VAL A 270 11.43 -1.75 3.43
CA VAL A 270 10.21 -1.34 2.71
C VAL A 270 10.09 0.17 2.81
N LEU A 271 10.03 0.85 1.66
CA LEU A 271 10.07 2.31 1.59
C LEU A 271 8.80 2.89 0.97
N THR A 272 8.34 4.02 1.53
CA THR A 272 7.31 4.88 0.97
C THR A 272 7.77 6.35 0.92
N PRO A 273 7.71 7.02 -0.24
CA PRO A 273 8.03 8.44 -0.34
C PRO A 273 6.83 9.34 0.04
N PHE A 274 5.64 8.78 0.19
CA PHE A 274 4.41 9.48 0.56
C PHE A 274 3.77 8.76 1.75
N MET A 275 4.39 8.93 2.92
CA MET A 275 4.10 8.11 4.09
C MET A 275 2.71 8.37 4.69
N GLY A 276 2.18 9.58 4.57
CA GLY A 276 0.94 9.96 5.23
C GLY A 276 1.01 9.70 6.73
N VAL A 277 0.01 9.00 7.26
CA VAL A 277 -0.07 8.60 8.67
C VAL A 277 0.72 7.31 9.00
N GLY A 278 1.57 6.85 8.07
CA GLY A 278 2.54 5.78 8.32
C GLY A 278 2.07 4.37 7.99
N SER A 279 1.05 4.19 7.16
CA SER A 279 0.43 2.87 6.90
C SER A 279 1.40 1.85 6.32
N GLU A 280 2.21 2.23 5.34
CA GLU A 280 3.16 1.33 4.69
C GLU A 280 4.32 0.97 5.64
N VAL A 281 4.79 1.94 6.44
CA VAL A 281 5.83 1.72 7.45
C VAL A 281 5.29 0.80 8.56
N TYR A 282 4.05 1.02 9.01
CA TYR A 282 3.35 0.15 9.97
C TYR A 282 3.25 -1.28 9.43
N GLY A 283 2.78 -1.44 8.19
CA GLY A 283 2.68 -2.75 7.55
C GLY A 283 4.03 -3.48 7.44
N ALA A 284 5.11 -2.76 7.12
CA ALA A 284 6.47 -3.30 7.11
C ALA A 284 6.88 -3.81 8.48
N VAL A 285 6.73 -2.98 9.52
CA VAL A 285 7.12 -3.30 10.91
C VAL A 285 6.31 -4.49 11.45
N MET A 286 5.00 -4.50 11.23
CA MET A 286 4.13 -5.59 11.69
C MET A 286 4.45 -6.94 11.03
N ASN A 287 5.07 -6.94 9.85
CA ASN A 287 5.51 -8.13 9.14
C ASN A 287 7.02 -8.42 9.31
N GLY A 288 7.70 -7.81 10.28
CA GLY A 288 9.12 -8.08 10.54
C GLY A 288 10.08 -7.54 9.48
N ARG A 289 9.68 -6.50 8.73
CA ARG A 289 10.53 -5.73 7.82
C ARG A 289 10.94 -4.41 8.48
N LYS A 290 11.88 -3.71 7.86
CA LYS A 290 12.28 -2.36 8.28
C LYS A 290 11.53 -1.34 7.44
N GLY A 291 10.70 -0.53 8.09
CA GLY A 291 9.92 0.50 7.39
C GLY A 291 10.69 1.81 7.27
N VAL A 292 10.67 2.42 6.08
CA VAL A 292 11.30 3.74 5.84
C VAL A 292 10.29 4.63 5.12
N GLY A 293 10.09 5.86 5.64
CA GLY A 293 9.10 6.76 5.06
C GLY A 293 9.42 8.24 5.23
N CYS A 294 8.91 9.04 4.30
CA CYS A 294 8.98 10.49 4.36
C CYS A 294 7.58 11.09 4.19
N GLU A 295 7.30 12.13 4.98
CA GLU A 295 6.03 12.86 4.96
C GLU A 295 6.28 14.35 5.02
N LEU A 296 5.68 15.09 4.08
CA LEU A 296 5.84 16.54 4.00
C LEU A 296 5.00 17.26 5.07
N LYS A 297 3.77 16.77 5.33
CA LYS A 297 2.82 17.42 6.22
C LYS A 297 3.12 17.08 7.69
N PRO A 298 3.44 18.10 8.54
CA PRO A 298 3.83 17.84 9.93
C PRO A 298 2.75 17.13 10.76
N SER A 299 1.46 17.47 10.58
CA SER A 299 0.36 16.82 11.32
C SER A 299 0.25 15.33 10.99
N TYR A 300 0.47 14.93 9.74
CA TYR A 300 0.50 13.53 9.33
C TYR A 300 1.73 12.81 9.90
N PHE A 301 2.90 13.47 9.90
CA PHE A 301 4.10 12.91 10.53
C PHE A 301 3.89 12.64 12.03
N VAL A 302 3.30 13.58 12.76
CA VAL A 302 2.98 13.41 14.20
C VAL A 302 2.03 12.22 14.40
N GLN A 303 1.02 12.06 13.53
CA GLN A 303 0.12 10.90 13.58
C GLN A 303 0.85 9.59 13.26
N ALA A 304 1.74 9.58 12.27
CA ALA A 304 2.57 8.42 11.95
C ALA A 304 3.42 7.98 13.14
N VAL A 305 4.01 8.91 13.90
CA VAL A 305 4.76 8.61 15.13
C VAL A 305 3.86 7.92 16.16
N LYS A 306 2.61 8.39 16.35
CA LYS A 306 1.66 7.75 17.28
C LYS A 306 1.31 6.32 16.83
N ASN A 307 0.99 6.16 15.55
CA ASN A 307 0.62 4.88 14.97
C ASN A 307 1.75 3.85 15.07
N LEU A 308 2.99 4.27 14.85
CA LEU A 308 4.16 3.37 14.92
C LEU A 308 4.53 3.00 16.36
N LYS A 309 4.35 3.91 17.33
CA LYS A 309 4.48 3.55 18.75
C LYS A 309 3.46 2.49 19.16
N ALA A 310 2.19 2.63 18.73
CA ALA A 310 1.17 1.62 18.95
C ALA A 310 1.52 0.26 18.31
N ALA A 311 2.18 0.27 17.12
CA ALA A 311 2.70 -0.95 16.51
C ALA A 311 3.78 -1.62 17.37
N GLU A 312 4.70 -0.85 17.92
CA GLU A 312 5.76 -1.36 18.81
C GLU A 312 5.18 -1.99 20.08
N GLU A 313 4.19 -1.34 20.70
CA GLU A 313 3.46 -1.86 21.87
C GLU A 313 2.72 -3.17 21.52
N THR A 314 2.05 -3.22 20.37
CA THR A 314 1.37 -4.43 19.90
C THR A 314 2.34 -5.59 19.70
N LEU A 315 3.51 -5.34 19.09
CA LEU A 315 4.53 -6.36 18.91
C LEU A 315 5.17 -6.82 20.22
N ALA A 316 5.34 -5.92 21.18
CA ALA A 316 5.85 -6.24 22.52
C ALA A 316 4.87 -7.13 23.28
N ASN A 317 3.58 -6.74 23.30
CA ASN A 317 2.51 -7.49 23.94
C ASN A 317 2.18 -8.80 23.22
N GLY A 318 2.23 -8.82 21.87
CA GLY A 318 2.01 -10.03 21.07
C GLY A 318 3.08 -11.11 21.27
N LYS A 319 4.30 -10.75 21.65
CA LYS A 319 5.33 -11.72 22.07
C LYS A 319 4.95 -12.41 23.39
N GLU A 320 4.25 -11.74 24.30
CA GLU A 320 3.72 -12.35 25.52
C GLU A 320 2.49 -13.21 25.25
N THR A 321 1.57 -12.75 24.40
CA THR A 321 0.30 -13.46 24.11
C THR A 321 0.55 -14.71 23.26
N THR A 322 1.49 -14.67 22.32
CA THR A 322 1.85 -15.83 21.50
C THR A 322 2.57 -16.89 22.33
N ARG A 323 3.36 -16.47 23.32
CA ARG A 323 3.97 -17.40 24.27
C ARG A 323 2.92 -18.14 25.09
N ASN A 324 1.93 -17.43 25.62
CA ASN A 324 0.86 -17.99 26.43
C ASN A 324 -0.19 -18.81 25.62
N MET A 325 -0.36 -18.51 24.32
CA MET A 325 -1.31 -19.23 23.45
C MET A 325 -0.75 -20.57 22.92
N PHE A 326 0.57 -20.69 22.83
CA PHE A 326 1.22 -21.93 22.39
C PHE A 326 1.68 -22.82 23.56
N ASP A 327 1.88 -22.26 24.76
CA ASP A 327 2.23 -23.02 25.96
C ASP A 327 1.05 -23.89 26.46
N GLY A 328 -0.19 -23.61 26.01
CA GLY A 328 -1.37 -24.44 26.32
C GLY A 328 -1.74 -25.48 25.26
N LEU A 329 -1.01 -25.57 24.15
CA LEU A 329 -1.32 -26.47 23.02
C LEU A 329 -0.28 -27.57 22.77
N VAL A 330 0.71 -27.72 23.68
CA VAL A 330 1.82 -28.68 23.54
C VAL A 330 1.55 -30.01 24.21
N ASP A 331 0.41 -30.21 24.91
CA ASP A 331 0.14 -31.42 25.74
C ASP A 331 -0.85 -32.41 25.13
N ASP A 332 -1.09 -32.42 23.81
CA ASP A 332 -1.80 -33.56 23.20
C ASP A 332 -0.94 -34.21 22.09
N GLU A 333 0.03 -35.03 22.49
CA GLU A 333 0.55 -36.08 21.61
C GLU A 333 -0.58 -37.05 21.29
N PRO A 334 -0.88 -37.34 20.02
CA PRO A 334 -1.78 -38.44 19.69
C PRO A 334 -1.07 -39.76 20.04
N THR A 335 -1.52 -40.41 21.09
CA THR A 335 -1.21 -41.83 21.35
C THR A 335 -1.49 -42.63 20.09
N ALA A 336 -0.45 -43.28 19.56
CA ALA A 336 -0.53 -44.27 18.54
C ALA A 336 -1.47 -45.41 19.04
N ALA A 337 -2.60 -45.58 18.38
CA ALA A 337 -3.39 -46.79 18.50
C ALA A 337 -2.90 -47.83 17.48
N GLU A 338 -2.60 -48.99 17.96
CA GLU A 338 -2.20 -50.22 17.27
C GLU A 338 -3.14 -50.62 16.11
#